data_b7665ad655f3510f0447a46c4b1646e5
#
_entry.id   b7665ad655f3510f0447a46c4b1646e5
#
_cell.length_a   1.000
_cell.length_b   1.000
_cell.length_c   1.000
_cell.angle_alpha   90.00
_cell.angle_beta   90.00
_cell.angle_gamma   90.00
#
_symmetry.space_group_name_H-M   'P 1'
#
loop_
_entity.id
_entity.type
_entity.pdbx_description
1 polymer ?
#
loop_
_entity_poly.entity_id
_entity_poly.type
_entity_poly.pdbx_seq_one_letter_code
_entity_poly.pdbx_strand_id
1 'polypeptide(L)'
;MEDVAEHGASPDIKVVIRMNDNLQHSAGARRISWVDYGKGLAILLVFWGHAICPEPVRASFYAFHIPVFYFLSGYVFSTRKYHSFGPFLWHKVRTLIIPGLTFGFLIVFFKWLNGLIAGEAYSVNPLKLLIGVFVELRGGDYSVIPWFFVSIFIIELMAYWIFGLAKEHAGVLLSLALIASVVGYCYATFIGKIVPWSLETACTGFGFFVLGYLAKSPGKTWFASITRPAWLPLWLVVTAAGTWLNVTIAHQRLDVYMNEYGWYPFTMMGALGGIALVLGLLQLLEYHERTAAAKPVSSLLRYIGKNSFIFYSLNQVGLLIGEEILGACGIPLNIITWPWQLLWGGACIVIAVLLCVPMVEFTNRCFPQILGKPRRISAAS
;
A
#
# COMPACT_ATOMS: atom_id res chain seq x y z
N MET A 1 40.09 5.80 -1.65
CA MET A 1 39.69 6.63 -0.50
C MET A 1 38.32 6.21 0.08
N GLU A 2 37.59 5.33 -0.59
CA GLU A 2 36.28 4.80 -0.14
C GLU A 2 36.38 3.66 0.89
N ASP A 3 37.44 2.87 0.87
CA ASP A 3 37.61 1.71 1.78
C ASP A 3 37.94 2.08 3.25
N VAL A 4 38.33 3.31 3.53
CA VAL A 4 38.69 3.76 4.89
C VAL A 4 37.48 4.20 5.71
N ALA A 5 36.38 4.58 5.05
CA ALA A 5 35.17 5.03 5.73
C ALA A 5 34.30 3.87 6.30
N GLU A 6 34.46 2.64 5.79
CA GLU A 6 33.66 1.48 6.21
C GLU A 6 34.12 0.84 7.53
N HIS A 7 35.39 0.96 7.90
CA HIS A 7 35.94 0.24 9.07
C HIS A 7 35.67 0.90 10.42
N GLY A 8 35.31 2.19 10.45
CA GLY A 8 35.05 2.95 11.69
C GLY A 8 33.59 3.33 11.94
N ALA A 9 32.68 3.07 11.02
CA ALA A 9 31.28 3.45 11.13
C ALA A 9 30.50 2.50 12.05
N SER A 10 29.60 3.07 12.89
CA SER A 10 28.68 2.26 13.70
C SER A 10 27.82 1.35 12.81
N PRO A 11 27.32 0.22 13.34
CA PRO A 11 26.45 -0.71 12.59
C PRO A 11 25.30 0.00 11.88
N ASP A 12 24.74 1.04 12.50
CA ASP A 12 23.63 1.83 11.95
C ASP A 12 24.04 2.65 10.73
N ILE A 13 25.28 3.19 10.72
CA ILE A 13 25.83 3.95 9.58
C ILE A 13 26.10 2.99 8.42
N LYS A 14 26.55 1.75 8.67
CA LYS A 14 26.78 0.75 7.63
C LYS A 14 25.48 0.31 6.94
N VAL A 15 24.37 0.23 7.69
CA VAL A 15 23.05 -0.06 7.09
C VAL A 15 22.59 1.09 6.20
N VAL A 16 22.79 2.32 6.64
CA VAL A 16 22.45 3.53 5.88
C VAL A 16 23.31 3.66 4.62
N ILE A 17 24.63 3.38 4.72
CA ILE A 17 25.54 3.37 3.56
C ILE A 17 25.07 2.29 2.57
N ARG A 18 24.76 1.07 3.02
CA ARG A 18 24.26 0.00 2.15
C ARG A 18 22.90 0.31 1.51
N MET A 19 21.98 0.97 2.21
CA MET A 19 20.75 1.48 1.61
C MET A 19 21.06 2.51 0.52
N ASN A 20 22.08 3.35 0.68
CA ASN A 20 22.53 4.34 -0.29
C ASN A 20 23.32 3.71 -1.45
N ASP A 21 24.23 2.77 -1.20
CA ASP A 21 25.04 2.11 -2.23
C ASP A 21 24.19 1.24 -3.15
N ASN A 22 23.13 0.59 -2.63
CA ASN A 22 22.13 -0.06 -3.46
C ASN A 22 21.38 0.90 -4.40
N LEU A 23 21.42 2.22 -4.14
CA LEU A 23 20.87 3.27 -4.99
C LEU A 23 21.84 3.72 -6.09
N GLN A 24 23.15 3.69 -5.84
CA GLN A 24 24.16 4.22 -6.77
C GLN A 24 24.60 3.19 -7.83
N HIS A 25 24.56 1.90 -7.55
CA HIS A 25 25.04 0.86 -8.46
C HIS A 25 23.98 0.25 -9.38
N SER A 26 22.79 0.82 -9.50
CA SER A 26 21.75 0.28 -10.36
C SER A 26 21.63 1.00 -11.73
N ALA A 27 22.62 0.85 -12.57
CA ALA A 27 22.50 1.10 -14.02
C ALA A 27 21.63 0.03 -14.76
N GLY A 28 21.17 -0.99 -14.04
CA GLY A 28 20.09 -1.90 -14.44
C GLY A 28 19.15 -2.03 -13.25
N ALA A 29 17.83 -1.85 -13.44
CA ALA A 29 16.82 -1.74 -12.40
C ALA A 29 16.85 -2.89 -11.35
N ARG A 30 17.80 -2.85 -10.42
CA ARG A 30 17.89 -3.81 -9.32
C ARG A 30 16.77 -3.49 -8.34
N ARG A 31 15.88 -4.47 -8.14
CA ARG A 31 14.73 -4.35 -7.26
C ARG A 31 15.18 -4.15 -5.82
N ILE A 32 14.64 -3.14 -5.14
CA ILE A 32 15.03 -2.73 -3.80
C ILE A 32 14.31 -3.62 -2.77
N SER A 33 15.04 -4.49 -2.08
CA SER A 33 14.47 -5.52 -1.21
C SER A 33 13.60 -4.97 -0.09
N TRP A 34 14.04 -3.93 0.62
CA TRP A 34 13.28 -3.38 1.74
C TRP A 34 11.94 -2.75 1.32
N VAL A 35 11.84 -2.23 0.07
CA VAL A 35 10.54 -1.75 -0.47
C VAL A 35 9.57 -2.92 -0.65
N ASP A 36 10.06 -4.08 -1.08
CA ASP A 36 9.21 -5.27 -1.16
C ASP A 36 8.77 -5.72 0.24
N TYR A 37 9.65 -5.67 1.26
CA TYR A 37 9.26 -5.94 2.66
C TYR A 37 8.19 -4.97 3.13
N GLY A 38 8.37 -3.67 2.87
CA GLY A 38 7.41 -2.63 3.24
C GLY A 38 6.04 -2.82 2.60
N LYS A 39 6.01 -3.15 1.30
CA LYS A 39 4.77 -3.49 0.60
C LYS A 39 4.13 -4.75 1.18
N GLY A 40 4.92 -5.78 1.50
CA GLY A 40 4.43 -7.01 2.12
C GLY A 40 3.82 -6.77 3.49
N LEU A 41 4.50 -5.99 4.34
CA LEU A 41 3.96 -5.61 5.65
C LEU A 41 2.67 -4.80 5.50
N ALA A 42 2.64 -3.79 4.63
CA ALA A 42 1.46 -2.98 4.41
C ALA A 42 0.28 -3.80 3.87
N ILE A 43 0.50 -4.81 3.02
CA ILE A 43 -0.53 -5.77 2.61
C ILE A 43 -1.09 -6.55 3.80
N LEU A 44 -0.24 -7.06 4.68
CA LEU A 44 -0.71 -7.77 5.88
C LEU A 44 -1.55 -6.85 6.78
N LEU A 45 -1.20 -5.57 6.88
CA LEU A 45 -2.00 -4.58 7.59
C LEU A 45 -3.33 -4.29 6.89
N VAL A 46 -3.40 -4.37 5.55
CA VAL A 46 -4.68 -4.32 4.81
C VAL A 46 -5.56 -5.51 5.18
N PHE A 47 -5.01 -6.72 5.21
CA PHE A 47 -5.77 -7.90 5.67
C PHE A 47 -6.29 -7.70 7.10
N TRP A 48 -5.46 -7.23 8.03
CA TRP A 48 -5.88 -6.92 9.40
C TRP A 48 -6.99 -5.86 9.45
N GLY A 49 -6.92 -4.85 8.59
CA GLY A 49 -7.94 -3.79 8.52
C GLY A 49 -9.32 -4.31 8.10
N HIS A 50 -9.37 -5.39 7.33
CA HIS A 50 -10.60 -5.99 6.83
C HIS A 50 -11.03 -7.28 7.55
N ALA A 51 -10.14 -7.90 8.35
CA ALA A 51 -10.45 -9.08 9.15
C ALA A 51 -11.23 -8.72 10.42
N ILE A 52 -11.68 -9.76 11.13
CA ILE A 52 -12.24 -9.62 12.48
C ILE A 52 -11.16 -9.11 13.43
N CYS A 53 -11.33 -7.87 13.89
CA CYS A 53 -10.32 -7.15 14.67
C CYS A 53 -11.00 -6.14 15.60
N PRO A 54 -10.52 -5.97 16.85
CA PRO A 54 -10.99 -4.92 17.73
C PRO A 54 -10.80 -3.54 17.11
N GLU A 55 -11.81 -2.66 17.23
CA GLU A 55 -11.79 -1.34 16.57
C GLU A 55 -10.56 -0.48 16.91
N PRO A 56 -10.05 -0.42 18.16
CA PRO A 56 -8.82 0.33 18.46
C PRO A 56 -7.59 -0.18 17.68
N VAL A 57 -7.49 -1.49 17.48
CA VAL A 57 -6.40 -2.11 16.71
C VAL A 57 -6.57 -1.80 15.22
N ARG A 58 -7.80 -1.93 14.71
CA ARG A 58 -8.14 -1.56 13.33
C ARG A 58 -7.81 -0.09 13.05
N ALA A 59 -8.27 0.83 13.91
CA ALA A 59 -8.00 2.26 13.79
C ALA A 59 -6.50 2.56 13.75
N SER A 60 -5.69 1.83 14.55
CA SER A 60 -4.24 1.98 14.56
C SER A 60 -3.61 1.60 13.22
N PHE A 61 -4.06 0.52 12.58
CA PHE A 61 -3.55 0.11 11.27
C PHE A 61 -4.02 1.06 10.16
N TYR A 62 -5.28 1.50 10.20
CA TYR A 62 -5.83 2.45 9.25
C TYR A 62 -5.08 3.77 9.23
N ALA A 63 -4.53 4.19 10.37
CA ALA A 63 -3.79 5.45 10.48
C ALA A 63 -2.61 5.54 9.49
N PHE A 64 -1.98 4.43 9.11
CA PHE A 64 -0.75 4.50 8.32
C PHE A 64 -0.58 3.47 7.18
N HIS A 65 -1.36 2.39 7.09
CA HIS A 65 -1.11 1.35 6.08
C HIS A 65 -1.22 1.87 4.63
N ILE A 66 -2.22 2.69 4.31
CA ILE A 66 -2.34 3.34 2.99
C ILE A 66 -1.30 4.45 2.79
N PRO A 67 -1.06 5.37 3.75
CA PRO A 67 0.06 6.31 3.70
C PRO A 67 1.42 5.66 3.42
N VAL A 68 1.72 4.49 4.02
CA VAL A 68 2.95 3.72 3.72
C VAL A 68 3.00 3.29 2.25
N PHE A 69 1.91 2.82 1.67
CA PHE A 69 1.88 2.47 0.24
C PHE A 69 2.13 3.66 -0.66
N TYR A 70 1.53 4.82 -0.39
CA TYR A 70 1.78 6.04 -1.14
C TYR A 70 3.25 6.45 -1.03
N PHE A 71 3.82 6.42 0.18
CA PHE A 71 5.23 6.71 0.42
C PHE A 71 6.15 5.77 -0.37
N LEU A 72 5.95 4.44 -0.27
CA LEU A 72 6.76 3.45 -0.98
C LEU A 72 6.63 3.57 -2.50
N SER A 73 5.46 3.95 -3.00
CA SER A 73 5.24 4.20 -4.43
C SER A 73 6.00 5.43 -4.90
N GLY A 74 6.00 6.51 -4.12
CA GLY A 74 6.82 7.69 -4.39
C GLY A 74 8.31 7.40 -4.35
N TYR A 75 8.76 6.60 -3.40
CA TYR A 75 10.16 6.21 -3.28
C TYR A 75 10.70 5.50 -4.54
N VAL A 76 9.91 4.63 -5.17
CA VAL A 76 10.31 3.94 -6.40
C VAL A 76 9.95 4.68 -7.69
N PHE A 77 9.24 5.80 -7.59
CA PHE A 77 8.80 6.56 -8.74
C PHE A 77 9.96 7.19 -9.50
N SER A 78 9.89 7.15 -10.83
CA SER A 78 10.84 7.83 -11.73
C SER A 78 10.23 8.05 -13.11
N THR A 79 10.42 9.23 -13.64
CA THR A 79 10.03 9.57 -15.03
C THR A 79 11.19 9.49 -16.01
N ARG A 80 12.44 9.39 -15.53
CA ARG A 80 13.68 9.49 -16.32
C ARG A 80 13.79 8.51 -17.49
N LYS A 81 13.10 7.37 -17.41
CA LYS A 81 13.09 6.34 -18.46
C LYS A 81 12.08 6.59 -19.59
N TYR A 82 11.27 7.65 -19.49
CA TYR A 82 10.25 7.96 -20.47
C TYR A 82 10.59 9.25 -21.20
N HIS A 83 10.62 9.19 -22.54
CA HIS A 83 10.93 10.35 -23.40
C HIS A 83 9.76 11.34 -23.50
N SER A 84 8.51 10.89 -23.25
CA SER A 84 7.31 11.70 -23.30
C SER A 84 6.18 11.13 -22.45
N PHE A 85 5.09 11.89 -22.31
CA PHE A 85 3.92 11.51 -21.53
C PHE A 85 3.21 10.26 -22.07
N GLY A 86 3.10 10.09 -23.39
CA GLY A 86 2.38 8.96 -23.99
C GLY A 86 2.94 7.59 -23.54
N PRO A 87 4.23 7.30 -23.73
CA PRO A 87 4.86 6.07 -23.23
C PRO A 87 4.76 5.91 -21.71
N PHE A 88 4.84 7.00 -20.94
CA PHE A 88 4.62 6.97 -19.50
C PHE A 88 3.20 6.54 -19.17
N LEU A 89 2.19 7.21 -19.73
CA LEU A 89 0.77 6.91 -19.53
C LEU A 89 0.47 5.45 -19.89
N TRP A 90 0.92 5.00 -21.08
CA TRP A 90 0.69 3.62 -21.51
C TRP A 90 1.30 2.60 -20.54
N HIS A 91 2.51 2.88 -20.04
CA HIS A 91 3.12 2.02 -19.02
C HIS A 91 2.26 1.94 -17.75
N LYS A 92 1.72 3.08 -17.29
CA LYS A 92 0.87 3.12 -16.08
C LYS A 92 -0.47 2.43 -16.32
N VAL A 93 -1.08 2.63 -17.47
CA VAL A 93 -2.29 1.88 -17.88
C VAL A 93 -2.01 0.37 -17.86
N ARG A 94 -0.90 -0.06 -18.43
CA ARG A 94 -0.53 -1.47 -18.51
C ARG A 94 -0.21 -2.10 -17.15
N THR A 95 0.31 -1.33 -16.20
CA THR A 95 0.77 -1.85 -14.91
C THR A 95 -0.20 -1.63 -13.75
N LEU A 96 -1.19 -0.76 -13.89
CA LEU A 96 -2.17 -0.44 -12.86
C LEU A 96 -3.62 -0.67 -13.33
N ILE A 97 -4.01 -0.11 -14.49
CA ILE A 97 -5.40 -0.12 -14.94
C ILE A 97 -5.78 -1.49 -15.51
N ILE A 98 -5.00 -2.03 -16.45
CA ILE A 98 -5.30 -3.35 -17.06
C ILE A 98 -5.35 -4.46 -16.00
N PRO A 99 -4.35 -4.61 -15.09
CA PRO A 99 -4.47 -5.59 -14.02
C PRO A 99 -5.62 -5.25 -13.07
N GLY A 100 -5.86 -3.97 -12.77
CA GLY A 100 -6.99 -3.53 -11.94
C GLY A 100 -8.33 -3.98 -12.51
N LEU A 101 -8.58 -3.76 -13.79
CA LEU A 101 -9.78 -4.23 -14.48
C LEU A 101 -9.88 -5.77 -14.44
N THR A 102 -8.78 -6.47 -14.72
CA THR A 102 -8.79 -7.95 -14.72
C THR A 102 -9.20 -8.51 -13.37
N PHE A 103 -8.56 -8.05 -12.28
CA PHE A 103 -8.91 -8.50 -10.94
C PHE A 103 -10.24 -7.95 -10.46
N GLY A 104 -10.64 -6.76 -10.90
CA GLY A 104 -11.95 -6.19 -10.61
C GLY A 104 -13.08 -7.03 -11.17
N PHE A 105 -13.01 -7.42 -12.43
CA PHE A 105 -13.99 -8.34 -13.02
C PHE A 105 -13.97 -9.72 -12.36
N LEU A 106 -12.79 -10.21 -11.97
CA LEU A 106 -12.69 -11.46 -11.21
C LEU A 106 -13.40 -11.36 -9.85
N ILE A 107 -13.27 -10.24 -9.13
CA ILE A 107 -13.98 -10.00 -7.86
C ILE A 107 -15.48 -9.94 -8.08
N VAL A 108 -15.95 -9.26 -9.13
CA VAL A 108 -17.36 -9.20 -9.50
C VAL A 108 -17.89 -10.61 -9.79
N PHE A 109 -17.14 -11.42 -10.52
CA PHE A 109 -17.49 -12.81 -10.79
C PHE A 109 -17.60 -13.64 -9.51
N PHE A 110 -16.65 -13.53 -8.59
CA PHE A 110 -16.69 -14.22 -7.29
C PHE A 110 -17.90 -13.78 -6.45
N LYS A 111 -18.22 -12.49 -6.41
CA LYS A 111 -19.40 -11.99 -5.69
C LYS A 111 -20.68 -12.53 -6.28
N TRP A 112 -20.78 -12.58 -7.61
CA TRP A 112 -21.92 -13.16 -8.31
C TRP A 112 -22.06 -14.65 -8.00
N LEU A 113 -20.98 -15.41 -8.07
CA LEU A 113 -20.97 -16.85 -7.76
C LEU A 113 -21.37 -17.11 -6.30
N ASN A 114 -20.85 -16.33 -5.36
CA ASN A 114 -21.21 -16.44 -3.95
C ASN A 114 -22.70 -16.16 -3.72
N GLY A 115 -23.25 -15.14 -4.38
CA GLY A 115 -24.70 -14.87 -4.33
C GLY A 115 -25.54 -16.04 -4.85
N LEU A 116 -25.13 -16.69 -5.94
CA LEU A 116 -25.81 -17.88 -6.46
C LEU A 116 -25.77 -19.03 -5.44
N ILE A 117 -24.65 -19.28 -4.79
CA ILE A 117 -24.48 -20.35 -3.79
C ILE A 117 -25.32 -20.06 -2.55
N ALA A 118 -25.36 -18.82 -2.10
CA ALA A 118 -26.12 -18.38 -0.93
C ALA A 118 -27.64 -18.28 -1.18
N GLY A 119 -28.08 -18.45 -2.45
CA GLY A 119 -29.50 -18.26 -2.81
C GLY A 119 -29.94 -16.78 -2.79
N GLU A 120 -28.97 -15.86 -2.74
CA GLU A 120 -29.19 -14.42 -2.79
C GLU A 120 -29.03 -13.91 -4.22
N ALA A 121 -30.01 -13.12 -4.71
CA ALA A 121 -29.91 -12.53 -6.03
C ALA A 121 -28.90 -11.35 -6.02
N TYR A 122 -27.61 -11.65 -6.19
CA TYR A 122 -26.63 -10.62 -6.49
C TYR A 122 -26.83 -10.16 -7.94
N SER A 123 -27.66 -9.13 -8.11
CA SER A 123 -27.92 -8.55 -9.42
C SER A 123 -26.79 -7.60 -9.83
N VAL A 124 -25.87 -8.08 -10.63
CA VAL A 124 -24.89 -7.21 -11.30
C VAL A 124 -25.57 -6.57 -12.49
N ASN A 125 -25.64 -5.24 -12.51
CA ASN A 125 -26.13 -4.52 -13.69
C ASN A 125 -24.97 -4.34 -14.68
N PRO A 126 -24.97 -5.01 -15.85
CA PRO A 126 -23.87 -4.96 -16.81
C PRO A 126 -23.60 -3.54 -17.33
N LEU A 127 -24.66 -2.73 -17.47
CA LEU A 127 -24.52 -1.35 -17.93
C LEU A 127 -23.80 -0.49 -16.91
N LYS A 128 -24.12 -0.65 -15.63
CA LYS A 128 -23.39 0.07 -14.54
C LYS A 128 -21.92 -0.35 -14.48
N LEU A 129 -21.61 -1.62 -14.66
CA LEU A 129 -20.23 -2.09 -14.74
C LEU A 129 -19.49 -1.49 -15.94
N LEU A 130 -20.12 -1.47 -17.13
CA LEU A 130 -19.52 -0.87 -18.32
C LEU A 130 -19.25 0.63 -18.12
N ILE A 131 -20.19 1.36 -17.57
CA ILE A 131 -20.01 2.77 -17.21
C ILE A 131 -18.91 2.89 -16.14
N GLY A 132 -18.88 1.99 -15.17
CA GLY A 132 -17.91 1.94 -14.09
C GLY A 132 -16.47 1.85 -14.58
N VAL A 133 -16.20 1.14 -15.68
CA VAL A 133 -14.85 1.08 -16.29
C VAL A 133 -14.31 2.48 -16.64
N PHE A 134 -15.20 3.40 -17.02
CA PHE A 134 -14.82 4.76 -17.40
C PHE A 134 -14.95 5.79 -16.27
N VAL A 135 -15.93 5.60 -15.40
CA VAL A 135 -16.23 6.56 -14.33
C VAL A 135 -15.46 6.26 -13.05
N GLU A 136 -15.26 4.97 -12.73
CA GLU A 136 -14.57 4.51 -11.51
C GLU A 136 -14.96 5.29 -10.25
N LEU A 137 -16.23 5.17 -9.88
CA LEU A 137 -16.77 5.76 -8.67
C LEU A 137 -16.81 4.73 -7.55
N ARG A 138 -15.84 4.80 -6.62
CA ARG A 138 -15.73 3.83 -5.52
C ARG A 138 -16.95 3.85 -4.61
N GLY A 139 -17.20 2.72 -3.95
CA GLY A 139 -18.31 2.59 -3.00
C GLY A 139 -19.66 2.29 -3.63
N GLY A 140 -19.74 2.00 -4.92
CA GLY A 140 -20.99 1.70 -5.61
C GLY A 140 -20.83 0.74 -6.78
N ASP A 141 -21.93 0.55 -7.52
CA ASP A 141 -22.02 -0.34 -8.69
C ASP A 141 -21.12 0.12 -9.87
N TYR A 142 -20.58 1.32 -9.80
CA TYR A 142 -19.70 1.93 -10.80
C TYR A 142 -18.21 1.78 -10.47
N SER A 143 -17.85 0.97 -9.47
CA SER A 143 -16.45 0.70 -9.11
C SER A 143 -16.08 -0.69 -9.62
N VAL A 144 -15.13 -0.75 -10.55
CA VAL A 144 -14.61 -2.01 -11.10
C VAL A 144 -13.19 -2.25 -10.65
N ILE A 145 -12.31 -1.24 -10.77
CA ILE A 145 -10.91 -1.36 -10.38
C ILE A 145 -10.79 -1.20 -8.86
N PRO A 146 -9.96 -2.00 -8.15
CA PRO A 146 -9.69 -1.74 -6.74
C PRO A 146 -9.18 -0.32 -6.54
N TRP A 147 -9.90 0.48 -5.76
CA TRP A 147 -9.80 1.94 -5.65
C TRP A 147 -8.37 2.49 -5.45
N PHE A 148 -7.54 1.76 -4.70
CA PHE A 148 -6.18 2.18 -4.42
C PHE A 148 -5.32 2.27 -5.70
N PHE A 149 -5.51 1.35 -6.68
CA PHE A 149 -4.77 1.39 -7.94
C PHE A 149 -5.18 2.57 -8.80
N VAL A 150 -6.45 2.94 -8.72
CA VAL A 150 -6.97 4.15 -9.38
C VAL A 150 -6.32 5.39 -8.74
N SER A 151 -6.33 5.47 -7.41
CA SER A 151 -5.72 6.59 -6.67
C SER A 151 -4.22 6.72 -6.97
N ILE A 152 -3.45 5.62 -6.94
CA ILE A 152 -2.03 5.63 -7.30
C ILE A 152 -1.81 6.03 -8.77
N PHE A 153 -2.65 5.57 -9.68
CA PHE A 153 -2.58 5.98 -11.07
C PHE A 153 -2.71 7.50 -11.22
N ILE A 154 -3.71 8.09 -10.58
CA ILE A 154 -3.90 9.56 -10.61
C ILE A 154 -2.72 10.28 -9.94
N ILE A 155 -2.24 9.82 -8.79
CA ILE A 155 -1.06 10.38 -8.11
C ILE A 155 0.16 10.38 -9.05
N GLU A 156 0.40 9.28 -9.75
CA GLU A 156 1.55 9.18 -10.64
C GLU A 156 1.41 10.09 -11.88
N LEU A 157 0.19 10.30 -12.39
CA LEU A 157 -0.06 11.30 -13.44
C LEU A 157 0.18 12.73 -12.93
N MET A 158 -0.32 13.06 -11.73
CA MET A 158 -0.04 14.34 -11.08
C MET A 158 1.48 14.54 -10.91
N ALA A 159 2.18 13.50 -10.41
CA ALA A 159 3.62 13.55 -10.20
C ALA A 159 4.40 13.79 -11.50
N TYR A 160 4.00 13.17 -12.60
CA TYR A 160 4.65 13.39 -13.90
C TYR A 160 4.68 14.88 -14.29
N TRP A 161 3.54 15.55 -14.18
CA TRP A 161 3.42 16.96 -14.54
C TRP A 161 4.02 17.89 -13.49
N ILE A 162 3.72 17.67 -12.23
CA ILE A 162 4.18 18.54 -11.12
C ILE A 162 5.70 18.49 -10.99
N PHE A 163 6.31 17.30 -11.11
CA PHE A 163 7.77 17.17 -10.99
C PHE A 163 8.51 17.82 -12.18
N GLY A 164 7.92 17.74 -13.38
CA GLY A 164 8.45 18.45 -14.55
C GLY A 164 8.38 19.98 -14.38
N LEU A 165 7.25 20.50 -13.92
CA LEU A 165 7.05 21.94 -13.66
C LEU A 165 7.93 22.46 -12.51
N ALA A 166 8.03 21.71 -11.44
CA ALA A 166 8.86 22.06 -10.27
C ALA A 166 10.37 21.89 -10.52
N LYS A 167 10.80 21.38 -11.68
CA LYS A 167 12.20 21.05 -12.00
C LYS A 167 12.88 20.27 -10.87
N GLU A 168 12.14 19.38 -10.23
CA GLU A 168 12.57 18.56 -9.07
C GLU A 168 13.05 19.38 -7.84
N HIS A 169 12.76 20.68 -7.74
CA HIS A 169 13.10 21.49 -6.56
C HIS A 169 12.31 21.02 -5.33
N ALA A 170 13.03 20.48 -4.32
CA ALA A 170 12.42 19.86 -3.15
C ALA A 170 11.44 20.77 -2.39
N GLY A 171 11.77 22.04 -2.21
CA GLY A 171 10.90 23.00 -1.53
C GLY A 171 9.59 23.24 -2.29
N VAL A 172 9.67 23.39 -3.62
CA VAL A 172 8.48 23.57 -4.47
C VAL A 172 7.62 22.31 -4.43
N LEU A 173 8.22 21.12 -4.52
CA LEU A 173 7.51 19.85 -4.45
C LEU A 173 6.79 19.69 -3.10
N LEU A 174 7.46 20.00 -1.99
CA LEU A 174 6.86 19.93 -0.65
C LEU A 174 5.70 20.93 -0.52
N SER A 175 5.84 22.15 -1.01
CA SER A 175 4.78 23.16 -0.96
C SER A 175 3.56 22.71 -1.78
N LEU A 176 3.76 22.24 -3.01
CA LEU A 176 2.68 21.74 -3.86
C LEU A 176 2.02 20.48 -3.28
N ALA A 177 2.81 19.59 -2.67
CA ALA A 177 2.30 18.41 -1.99
C ALA A 177 1.44 18.77 -0.78
N LEU A 178 1.88 19.74 0.03
CA LEU A 178 1.11 20.24 1.16
C LEU A 178 -0.19 20.90 0.70
N ILE A 179 -0.14 21.76 -0.32
CA ILE A 179 -1.33 22.39 -0.89
C ILE A 179 -2.31 21.34 -1.38
N ALA A 180 -1.87 20.36 -2.18
CA ALA A 180 -2.72 19.28 -2.66
C ALA A 180 -3.37 18.50 -1.50
N SER A 181 -2.57 18.16 -0.49
CA SER A 181 -3.03 17.40 0.68
C SER A 181 -4.06 18.18 1.50
N VAL A 182 -3.84 19.48 1.71
CA VAL A 182 -4.80 20.36 2.40
C VAL A 182 -6.06 20.54 1.58
N VAL A 183 -5.96 20.73 0.26
CA VAL A 183 -7.13 20.82 -0.64
C VAL A 183 -7.95 19.54 -0.58
N GLY A 184 -7.31 18.36 -0.65
CA GLY A 184 -8.01 17.08 -0.51
C GLY A 184 -8.70 16.92 0.84
N TYR A 185 -8.04 17.34 1.93
CA TYR A 185 -8.62 17.33 3.27
C TYR A 185 -9.81 18.31 3.39
N CYS A 186 -9.68 19.54 2.92
CA CYS A 186 -10.77 20.52 2.92
C CYS A 186 -11.94 20.02 2.08
N TYR A 187 -11.68 19.42 0.93
CA TYR A 187 -12.73 18.80 0.11
C TYR A 187 -13.47 17.71 0.90
N ALA A 188 -12.73 16.81 1.56
CA ALA A 188 -13.31 15.76 2.38
C ALA A 188 -14.18 16.30 3.53
N THR A 189 -13.69 17.36 4.20
CA THR A 189 -14.35 17.95 5.37
C THR A 189 -15.60 18.74 5.01
N PHE A 190 -15.55 19.54 3.94
CA PHE A 190 -16.62 20.49 3.62
C PHE A 190 -17.59 20.00 2.55
N ILE A 191 -17.16 19.09 1.67
CA ILE A 191 -17.97 18.55 0.57
C ILE A 191 -18.29 17.07 0.81
N GLY A 192 -17.30 16.26 1.20
CA GLY A 192 -17.45 14.87 1.61
C GLY A 192 -17.91 13.90 0.53
N LYS A 193 -18.05 14.33 -0.72
CA LYS A 193 -18.51 13.47 -1.82
C LYS A 193 -17.36 12.68 -2.44
N ILE A 194 -17.66 11.46 -2.83
CA ILE A 194 -16.73 10.63 -3.60
C ILE A 194 -16.69 11.12 -5.03
N VAL A 195 -15.50 11.31 -5.58
CA VAL A 195 -15.26 11.81 -6.94
C VAL A 195 -14.77 10.66 -7.83
N PRO A 196 -15.14 10.66 -9.13
CA PRO A 196 -14.60 9.71 -10.08
C PRO A 196 -13.06 9.65 -10.05
N TRP A 197 -12.53 8.48 -10.31
CA TRP A 197 -11.09 8.21 -10.34
C TRP A 197 -10.36 8.46 -9.01
N SER A 198 -11.08 8.49 -7.89
CA SER A 198 -10.50 8.73 -6.55
C SER A 198 -9.60 9.97 -6.49
N LEU A 199 -9.97 11.03 -7.22
CA LEU A 199 -9.16 12.25 -7.36
C LEU A 199 -8.92 12.94 -6.01
N GLU A 200 -9.95 12.98 -5.15
CA GLU A 200 -9.87 13.61 -3.83
C GLU A 200 -8.89 12.86 -2.92
N THR A 201 -8.88 11.52 -2.95
CA THR A 201 -7.91 10.74 -2.18
C THR A 201 -6.50 10.79 -2.79
N ALA A 202 -6.41 10.97 -4.11
CA ALA A 202 -5.15 11.19 -4.78
C ALA A 202 -4.52 12.52 -4.33
N CYS A 203 -5.31 13.58 -4.17
CA CYS A 203 -4.83 14.85 -3.64
C CYS A 203 -4.24 14.70 -2.24
N THR A 204 -4.95 14.05 -1.30
CA THR A 204 -4.46 13.81 0.06
C THR A 204 -3.24 12.87 0.07
N GLY A 205 -3.27 11.81 -0.73
CA GLY A 205 -2.20 10.83 -0.83
C GLY A 205 -0.92 11.36 -1.48
N PHE A 206 -1.03 12.41 -2.32
CA PHE A 206 0.10 13.02 -3.02
C PHE A 206 1.18 13.53 -2.05
N GLY A 207 0.78 14.03 -0.87
CA GLY A 207 1.73 14.43 0.17
C GLY A 207 2.67 13.30 0.58
N PHE A 208 2.15 12.13 0.91
CA PHE A 208 2.95 10.97 1.30
C PHE A 208 3.81 10.44 0.14
N PHE A 209 3.28 10.49 -1.08
CA PHE A 209 4.02 10.11 -2.28
C PHE A 209 5.24 11.01 -2.51
N VAL A 210 5.09 12.33 -2.42
CA VAL A 210 6.20 13.29 -2.56
C VAL A 210 7.24 13.09 -1.46
N LEU A 211 6.82 12.85 -0.21
CA LEU A 211 7.76 12.53 0.87
C LEU A 211 8.59 11.29 0.54
N GLY A 212 7.97 10.23 0.00
CA GLY A 212 8.68 9.05 -0.46
C GLY A 212 9.67 9.35 -1.58
N TYR A 213 9.27 10.14 -2.57
CA TYR A 213 10.16 10.56 -3.65
C TYR A 213 11.36 11.35 -3.15
N LEU A 214 11.15 12.30 -2.24
CA LEU A 214 12.22 13.11 -1.67
C LEU A 214 13.14 12.31 -0.74
N ALA A 215 12.64 11.29 -0.07
CA ALA A 215 13.45 10.38 0.76
C ALA A 215 14.51 9.62 -0.05
N LYS A 216 14.28 9.41 -1.35
CA LYS A 216 15.20 8.76 -2.28
C LYS A 216 16.39 9.63 -2.67
N SER A 217 16.35 10.94 -2.46
CA SER A 217 17.38 11.87 -2.96
C SER A 217 18.74 11.61 -2.31
N PRO A 218 19.83 11.48 -3.09
CA PRO A 218 21.17 11.30 -2.56
C PRO A 218 21.55 12.40 -1.58
N GLY A 219 22.31 12.07 -0.51
CA GLY A 219 22.80 13.02 0.47
C GLY A 219 21.79 13.47 1.53
N LYS A 220 20.54 12.98 1.52
CA LYS A 220 19.56 13.28 2.57
C LYS A 220 19.70 12.33 3.76
N THR A 221 20.69 12.59 4.60
CA THR A 221 20.95 11.82 5.84
C THR A 221 19.82 11.95 6.87
N TRP A 222 19.00 13.01 6.80
CA TRP A 222 17.91 13.25 7.74
C TRP A 222 16.89 12.10 7.76
N PHE A 223 16.53 11.60 6.57
CA PHE A 223 15.57 10.51 6.45
C PHE A 223 16.07 9.23 7.17
N ALA A 224 17.30 8.84 6.87
CA ALA A 224 17.96 7.72 7.54
C ALA A 224 18.10 7.94 9.05
N SER A 225 18.29 9.17 9.49
CA SER A 225 18.42 9.51 10.91
C SER A 225 17.10 9.37 11.67
N ILE A 226 15.97 9.84 11.12
CA ILE A 226 14.66 9.75 11.79
C ILE A 226 14.07 8.35 11.79
N THR A 227 14.49 7.50 10.86
CA THR A 227 14.00 6.11 10.74
C THR A 227 14.93 5.09 11.42
N ARG A 228 15.93 5.52 12.20
CA ARG A 228 16.78 4.60 12.98
C ARG A 228 15.95 3.74 13.93
N PRO A 229 16.27 2.45 14.10
CA PRO A 229 15.58 1.57 15.05
C PRO A 229 15.50 2.10 16.48
N ALA A 230 16.47 2.92 16.92
CA ALA A 230 16.45 3.57 18.23
C ALA A 230 15.22 4.49 18.45
N TRP A 231 14.61 5.01 17.37
CA TRP A 231 13.43 5.86 17.43
C TRP A 231 12.10 5.09 17.36
N LEU A 232 12.12 3.76 17.24
CA LEU A 232 10.90 2.95 17.18
C LEU A 232 9.92 3.20 18.35
N PRO A 233 10.37 3.29 19.63
CA PRO A 233 9.44 3.60 20.72
C PRO A 233 8.78 4.98 20.57
N LEU A 234 9.52 5.99 20.12
CA LEU A 234 8.98 7.32 19.86
C LEU A 234 7.91 7.27 18.76
N TRP A 235 8.21 6.64 17.64
CA TRP A 235 7.28 6.57 16.51
C TRP A 235 6.04 5.73 16.83
N LEU A 236 6.19 4.70 17.66
CA LEU A 236 5.05 3.96 18.19
C LEU A 236 4.13 4.85 19.03
N VAL A 237 4.71 5.64 19.95
CA VAL A 237 3.95 6.59 20.78
C VAL A 237 3.29 7.67 19.93
N VAL A 238 3.99 8.26 18.97
CA VAL A 238 3.44 9.29 18.06
C VAL A 238 2.28 8.72 17.24
N THR A 239 2.43 7.51 16.69
CA THR A 239 1.37 6.85 15.93
C THR A 239 0.15 6.56 16.80
N ALA A 240 0.38 5.97 17.98
CA ALA A 240 -0.69 5.64 18.91
C ALA A 240 -1.41 6.90 19.42
N ALA A 241 -0.66 7.96 19.77
CA ALA A 241 -1.22 9.24 20.21
C ALA A 241 -2.04 9.91 19.11
N GLY A 242 -1.51 9.99 17.87
CA GLY A 242 -2.24 10.57 16.74
C GLY A 242 -3.53 9.82 16.45
N THR A 243 -3.48 8.48 16.46
CA THR A 243 -4.67 7.63 16.28
C THR A 243 -5.67 7.82 17.41
N TRP A 244 -5.21 7.76 18.66
CA TRP A 244 -6.07 7.92 19.84
C TRP A 244 -6.74 9.30 19.88
N LEU A 245 -6.00 10.37 19.64
CA LEU A 245 -6.55 11.73 19.57
C LEU A 245 -7.58 11.87 18.44
N ASN A 246 -7.32 11.26 17.28
CA ASN A 246 -8.25 11.31 16.16
C ASN A 246 -9.57 10.56 16.50
N VAL A 247 -9.48 9.39 17.12
CA VAL A 247 -10.66 8.61 17.49
C VAL A 247 -11.44 9.23 18.65
N THR A 248 -10.74 9.79 19.65
CA THR A 248 -11.39 10.30 20.86
C THR A 248 -11.87 11.74 20.75
N ILE A 249 -11.13 12.60 20.06
CA ILE A 249 -11.45 14.03 19.94
C ILE A 249 -12.22 14.33 18.65
N ALA A 250 -11.76 13.77 17.52
CA ALA A 250 -12.44 13.97 16.23
C ALA A 250 -13.57 12.93 15.99
N HIS A 251 -13.71 11.93 16.90
CA HIS A 251 -14.69 10.86 16.81
C HIS A 251 -14.66 10.10 15.48
N GLN A 252 -13.49 10.04 14.85
CA GLN A 252 -13.32 9.45 13.53
C GLN A 252 -11.95 8.80 13.41
N ARG A 253 -11.86 7.60 12.84
CA ARG A 253 -10.58 7.04 12.40
C ARG A 253 -10.22 7.58 11.03
N LEU A 254 -8.95 7.48 10.66
CA LEU A 254 -8.56 7.66 9.26
C LEU A 254 -9.15 6.54 8.41
N ASP A 255 -9.97 6.89 7.42
CA ASP A 255 -10.45 5.97 6.39
C ASP A 255 -10.34 6.63 5.00
N VAL A 256 -9.22 6.38 4.33
CA VAL A 256 -8.94 6.99 3.03
C VAL A 256 -9.94 6.52 1.96
N TYR A 257 -10.46 5.28 2.07
CA TYR A 257 -11.48 4.77 1.16
C TYR A 257 -12.80 5.53 1.29
N MET A 258 -13.20 5.83 2.51
CA MET A 258 -14.44 6.59 2.80
C MET A 258 -14.25 8.12 2.67
N ASN A 259 -13.03 8.58 2.41
CA ASN A 259 -12.65 9.99 2.40
C ASN A 259 -12.83 10.66 3.77
N GLU A 260 -12.54 9.90 4.83
CA GLU A 260 -12.69 10.31 6.23
C GLU A 260 -11.32 10.48 6.88
N TYR A 261 -11.01 11.68 7.38
CA TYR A 261 -9.69 12.00 7.93
C TYR A 261 -9.71 12.40 9.41
N GLY A 262 -10.88 12.77 9.96
CA GLY A 262 -10.96 13.37 11.28
C GLY A 262 -10.25 14.74 11.34
N TRP A 263 -9.45 15.00 12.38
CA TRP A 263 -8.64 16.21 12.44
C TRP A 263 -7.29 16.04 11.76
N TYR A 264 -7.02 16.90 10.78
CA TYR A 264 -5.82 16.77 9.94
C TYR A 264 -4.50 16.68 10.70
N PRO A 265 -4.22 17.46 11.76
CA PRO A 265 -3.00 17.31 12.55
C PRO A 265 -2.84 15.92 13.19
N PHE A 266 -3.92 15.37 13.74
CA PHE A 266 -3.89 14.05 14.37
C PHE A 266 -3.74 12.93 13.35
N THR A 267 -4.41 13.07 12.19
CA THR A 267 -4.20 12.17 11.06
C THR A 267 -2.76 12.19 10.58
N MET A 268 -2.14 13.38 10.44
CA MET A 268 -0.74 13.48 10.04
C MET A 268 0.20 12.88 11.08
N MET A 269 -0.06 13.06 12.37
CA MET A 269 0.71 12.40 13.44
C MET A 269 0.66 10.88 13.30
N GLY A 270 -0.52 10.31 13.18
CA GLY A 270 -0.71 8.85 13.01
C GLY A 270 -0.03 8.33 11.74
N ALA A 271 -0.23 9.01 10.61
CA ALA A 271 0.28 8.58 9.31
C ALA A 271 1.81 8.73 9.19
N LEU A 272 2.37 9.88 9.56
CA LEU A 272 3.82 10.12 9.48
C LEU A 272 4.59 9.32 10.53
N GLY A 273 4.06 9.23 11.75
CA GLY A 273 4.58 8.37 12.80
C GLY A 273 4.59 6.90 12.36
N GLY A 274 3.48 6.42 11.78
CA GLY A 274 3.35 5.06 11.27
C GLY A 274 4.28 4.77 10.09
N ILE A 275 4.47 5.72 9.16
CA ILE A 275 5.48 5.60 8.10
C ILE A 275 6.88 5.46 8.73
N ALA A 276 7.27 6.33 9.65
CA ALA A 276 8.57 6.28 10.30
C ALA A 276 8.77 4.98 11.11
N LEU A 277 7.72 4.53 11.82
CA LEU A 277 7.69 3.25 12.54
C LEU A 277 7.95 2.07 11.60
N VAL A 278 7.20 1.98 10.50
CA VAL A 278 7.37 0.91 9.50
C VAL A 278 8.78 0.94 8.92
N LEU A 279 9.29 2.10 8.55
CA LEU A 279 10.63 2.22 7.97
C LEU A 279 11.73 1.83 8.95
N GLY A 280 11.58 2.17 10.25
CA GLY A 280 12.49 1.72 11.29
C GLY A 280 12.46 0.20 11.49
N LEU A 281 11.28 -0.42 11.45
CA LEU A 281 11.13 -1.87 11.49
C LEU A 281 11.78 -2.56 10.28
N LEU A 282 11.63 -1.95 9.08
CA LEU A 282 12.25 -2.48 7.86
C LEU A 282 13.78 -2.39 7.91
N GLN A 283 14.36 -1.34 8.47
CA GLN A 283 15.80 -1.24 8.71
C GLN A 283 16.28 -2.33 9.68
N LEU A 284 15.53 -2.54 10.76
CA LEU A 284 15.84 -3.61 11.73
C LEU A 284 15.78 -4.99 11.07
N LEU A 285 14.76 -5.25 10.25
CA LEU A 285 14.62 -6.50 9.51
C LEU A 285 15.76 -6.69 8.51
N GLU A 286 16.13 -5.66 7.76
CA GLU A 286 17.24 -5.73 6.80
C GLU A 286 18.58 -5.99 7.48
N TYR A 287 18.82 -5.37 8.65
CA TYR A 287 20.01 -5.65 9.45
C TYR A 287 20.09 -7.11 9.89
N HIS A 288 18.98 -7.70 10.29
CA HIS A 288 18.90 -9.08 10.76
C HIS A 288 18.56 -10.11 9.67
N GLU A 289 18.41 -9.71 8.42
CA GLU A 289 17.92 -10.58 7.32
C GLU A 289 18.67 -11.91 7.19
N ARG A 290 19.96 -11.93 7.54
CA ARG A 290 20.80 -13.13 7.46
C ARG A 290 20.67 -14.07 8.65
N THR A 291 20.00 -13.67 9.71
CA THR A 291 19.77 -14.54 10.88
C THR A 291 18.72 -15.60 10.57
N ALA A 292 18.83 -16.74 11.23
CA ALA A 292 17.86 -17.83 11.06
C ALA A 292 16.43 -17.42 11.43
N ALA A 293 16.26 -16.53 12.39
CA ALA A 293 14.95 -16.03 12.83
C ALA A 293 14.32 -15.03 11.86
N ALA A 294 15.10 -14.12 11.28
CA ALA A 294 14.57 -13.07 10.40
C ALA A 294 14.35 -13.53 8.96
N LYS A 295 15.10 -14.55 8.50
CA LYS A 295 15.03 -15.06 7.12
C LYS A 295 13.63 -15.53 6.68
N PRO A 296 12.84 -16.28 7.46
CA PRO A 296 11.48 -16.65 7.08
C PRO A 296 10.57 -15.41 6.94
N VAL A 297 10.67 -14.48 7.88
CA VAL A 297 9.86 -13.24 7.88
C VAL A 297 10.19 -12.38 6.67
N SER A 298 11.47 -12.12 6.40
CA SER A 298 11.90 -11.34 5.24
C SER A 298 11.51 -12.01 3.92
N SER A 299 11.58 -13.33 3.84
CA SER A 299 11.17 -14.10 2.66
C SER A 299 9.68 -14.03 2.41
N LEU A 300 8.86 -14.15 3.46
CA LEU A 300 7.40 -14.02 3.40
C LEU A 300 7.00 -12.61 2.96
N LEU A 301 7.53 -11.59 3.63
CA LEU A 301 7.24 -10.20 3.30
C LEU A 301 7.68 -9.85 1.87
N ARG A 302 8.83 -10.34 1.44
CA ARG A 302 9.31 -10.19 0.06
C ARG A 302 8.38 -10.86 -0.95
N TYR A 303 7.90 -12.06 -0.66
CA TYR A 303 6.96 -12.78 -1.53
C TYR A 303 5.63 -12.02 -1.66
N ILE A 304 5.03 -11.63 -0.54
CA ILE A 304 3.78 -10.86 -0.51
C ILE A 304 3.99 -9.51 -1.22
N GLY A 305 5.06 -8.78 -0.90
CA GLY A 305 5.35 -7.48 -1.48
C GLY A 305 5.60 -7.50 -3.00
N LYS A 306 6.29 -8.54 -3.48
CA LYS A 306 6.47 -8.75 -4.94
C LYS A 306 5.17 -9.00 -5.68
N ASN A 307 4.18 -9.54 -5.00
CA ASN A 307 2.87 -9.90 -5.53
C ASN A 307 1.75 -9.05 -4.90
N SER A 308 2.12 -7.90 -4.32
CA SER A 308 1.21 -7.02 -3.56
C SER A 308 -0.06 -6.65 -4.33
N PHE A 309 0.03 -6.54 -5.65
CA PHE A 309 -1.12 -6.27 -6.51
C PHE A 309 -2.21 -7.35 -6.36
N ILE A 310 -1.82 -8.62 -6.47
CA ILE A 310 -2.75 -9.76 -6.41
C ILE A 310 -3.31 -9.90 -4.99
N PHE A 311 -2.43 -9.86 -3.97
CA PHE A 311 -2.85 -9.94 -2.58
C PHE A 311 -3.80 -8.80 -2.20
N TYR A 312 -3.51 -7.56 -2.64
CA TYR A 312 -4.41 -6.42 -2.43
C TYR A 312 -5.77 -6.64 -3.10
N SER A 313 -5.79 -7.11 -4.34
CA SER A 313 -7.03 -7.30 -5.09
C SER A 313 -7.92 -8.40 -4.49
N LEU A 314 -7.32 -9.47 -3.96
CA LEU A 314 -8.03 -10.65 -3.49
C LEU A 314 -8.22 -10.72 -1.96
N ASN A 315 -7.75 -9.71 -1.20
CA ASN A 315 -7.80 -9.76 0.26
C ASN A 315 -9.21 -10.02 0.79
N GLN A 316 -10.20 -9.28 0.32
CA GLN A 316 -11.58 -9.41 0.81
C GLN A 316 -12.21 -10.76 0.42
N VAL A 317 -11.93 -11.25 -0.80
CA VAL A 317 -12.42 -12.59 -1.23
C VAL A 317 -11.77 -13.67 -0.38
N GLY A 318 -10.47 -13.58 -0.14
CA GLY A 318 -9.75 -14.52 0.72
C GLY A 318 -10.25 -14.51 2.17
N LEU A 319 -10.51 -13.33 2.74
CA LEU A 319 -11.06 -13.18 4.08
C LEU A 319 -12.47 -13.74 4.18
N LEU A 320 -13.36 -13.45 3.21
CA LEU A 320 -14.71 -14.00 3.16
C LEU A 320 -14.68 -15.53 3.20
N ILE A 321 -13.88 -16.15 2.33
CA ILE A 321 -13.74 -17.62 2.31
C ILE A 321 -13.13 -18.12 3.63
N GLY A 322 -12.17 -17.41 4.20
CA GLY A 322 -11.56 -17.74 5.49
C GLY A 322 -12.58 -17.72 6.63
N GLU A 323 -13.47 -16.73 6.66
CA GLU A 323 -14.56 -16.61 7.63
C GLU A 323 -15.57 -17.75 7.48
N GLU A 324 -15.95 -18.10 6.26
CA GLU A 324 -16.82 -19.24 5.99
C GLU A 324 -16.22 -20.58 6.44
N ILE A 325 -14.92 -20.79 6.19
CA ILE A 325 -14.20 -21.99 6.65
C ILE A 325 -14.20 -22.06 8.19
N LEU A 326 -13.88 -20.97 8.88
CA LEU A 326 -13.88 -20.92 10.35
C LEU A 326 -15.29 -21.11 10.91
N GLY A 327 -16.30 -20.52 10.29
CA GLY A 327 -17.70 -20.72 10.63
C GLY A 327 -18.14 -22.19 10.49
N ALA A 328 -17.75 -22.85 9.40
CA ALA A 328 -18.01 -24.26 9.18
C ALA A 328 -17.29 -25.16 10.23
N CYS A 329 -16.17 -24.71 10.77
CA CYS A 329 -15.49 -25.36 11.90
C CYS A 329 -16.18 -25.11 13.27
N GLY A 330 -17.31 -24.41 13.30
CA GLY A 330 -18.08 -24.16 14.53
C GLY A 330 -17.59 -22.94 15.34
N ILE A 331 -16.82 -22.05 14.74
CA ILE A 331 -16.33 -20.83 15.40
C ILE A 331 -17.35 -19.70 15.20
N PRO A 332 -18.00 -19.21 16.26
CA PRO A 332 -19.07 -18.21 16.16
C PRO A 332 -18.49 -16.79 15.99
N LEU A 333 -17.94 -16.49 14.78
CA LEU A 333 -17.19 -15.26 14.53
C LEU A 333 -17.98 -13.97 14.78
N ASN A 334 -19.30 -14.00 14.67
CA ASN A 334 -20.21 -12.87 14.86
C ASN A 334 -20.37 -12.42 16.34
N ILE A 335 -20.01 -13.26 17.31
CA ILE A 335 -20.15 -12.98 18.75
C ILE A 335 -18.81 -12.97 19.50
N ILE A 336 -17.69 -13.11 18.76
CA ILE A 336 -16.36 -13.15 19.38
C ILE A 336 -15.96 -11.76 19.87
N THR A 337 -15.51 -11.70 21.12
CA THR A 337 -15.02 -10.48 21.77
C THR A 337 -13.50 -10.53 21.98
N TRP A 338 -12.93 -9.40 22.44
CA TRP A 338 -11.54 -9.34 22.89
C TRP A 338 -11.24 -10.40 23.97
N PRO A 339 -10.09 -11.10 23.99
CA PRO A 339 -8.97 -11.00 23.02
C PRO A 339 -9.10 -11.97 21.82
N TRP A 340 -10.14 -12.79 21.78
CA TRP A 340 -10.31 -13.85 20.79
C TRP A 340 -10.44 -13.33 19.34
N GLN A 341 -10.91 -12.10 19.17
CA GLN A 341 -10.94 -11.43 17.88
C GLN A 341 -9.55 -11.38 17.20
N LEU A 342 -8.47 -11.17 17.97
CA LEU A 342 -7.12 -11.18 17.41
C LEU A 342 -6.68 -12.59 17.00
N LEU A 343 -7.00 -13.60 17.79
CA LEU A 343 -6.64 -14.97 17.46
C LEU A 343 -7.34 -15.43 16.16
N TRP A 344 -8.65 -15.30 16.12
CA TRP A 344 -9.46 -15.79 15.00
C TRP A 344 -9.33 -14.90 13.77
N GLY A 345 -9.19 -13.58 13.94
CA GLY A 345 -8.82 -12.67 12.88
C GLY A 345 -7.46 -13.02 12.25
N GLY A 346 -6.47 -13.33 13.10
CA GLY A 346 -5.16 -13.81 12.65
C GLY A 346 -5.25 -15.14 11.90
N ALA A 347 -6.04 -16.10 12.41
CA ALA A 347 -6.27 -17.37 11.73
C ALA A 347 -6.95 -17.15 10.36
N CYS A 348 -7.97 -16.29 10.30
CA CYS A 348 -8.62 -15.92 9.05
C CYS A 348 -7.64 -15.31 8.04
N ILE A 349 -6.75 -14.41 8.49
CA ILE A 349 -5.72 -13.82 7.63
C ILE A 349 -4.76 -14.88 7.09
N VAL A 350 -4.31 -15.82 7.93
CA VAL A 350 -3.43 -16.91 7.48
C VAL A 350 -4.12 -17.72 6.38
N ILE A 351 -5.37 -18.12 6.59
CA ILE A 351 -6.17 -18.84 5.59
C ILE A 351 -6.29 -18.02 4.31
N ALA A 352 -6.67 -16.75 4.42
CA ALA A 352 -6.84 -15.85 3.28
C ALA A 352 -5.55 -15.66 2.48
N VAL A 353 -4.41 -15.47 3.15
CA VAL A 353 -3.11 -15.36 2.49
C VAL A 353 -2.75 -16.66 1.77
N LEU A 354 -2.98 -17.82 2.40
CA LEU A 354 -2.72 -19.12 1.77
C LEU A 354 -3.62 -19.35 0.55
N LEU A 355 -4.89 -18.95 0.61
CA LEU A 355 -5.83 -19.04 -0.53
C LEU A 355 -5.41 -18.12 -1.69
N CYS A 356 -4.75 -17.01 -1.43
CA CYS A 356 -4.23 -16.14 -2.49
C CYS A 356 -3.02 -16.74 -3.22
N VAL A 357 -2.22 -17.61 -2.57
CA VAL A 357 -0.97 -18.16 -3.16
C VAL A 357 -1.20 -18.88 -4.49
N PRO A 358 -2.18 -19.81 -4.64
CA PRO A 358 -2.45 -20.47 -5.92
C PRO A 358 -2.73 -19.46 -7.05
N MET A 359 -3.49 -18.40 -6.78
CA MET A 359 -3.79 -17.36 -7.77
C MET A 359 -2.54 -16.55 -8.14
N VAL A 360 -1.67 -16.27 -7.16
CA VAL A 360 -0.37 -15.62 -7.39
C VAL A 360 0.49 -16.46 -8.33
N GLU A 361 0.64 -17.76 -8.03
CA GLU A 361 1.45 -18.65 -8.85
C GLU A 361 0.85 -18.84 -10.24
N PHE A 362 -0.46 -19.06 -10.33
CA PHE A 362 -1.18 -19.19 -11.58
C PHE A 362 -1.00 -17.95 -12.47
N THR A 363 -1.24 -16.75 -11.92
CA THR A 363 -1.09 -15.50 -12.67
C THR A 363 0.34 -15.26 -13.12
N ASN A 364 1.33 -15.49 -12.24
CA ASN A 364 2.74 -15.29 -12.58
C ASN A 364 3.27 -16.29 -13.61
N ARG A 365 2.73 -17.51 -13.65
CA ARG A 365 3.16 -18.56 -14.61
C ARG A 365 2.43 -18.45 -15.94
N CYS A 366 1.11 -18.32 -15.90
CA CYS A 366 0.27 -18.40 -17.10
C CYS A 366 0.03 -17.04 -17.74
N PHE A 367 -0.12 -15.97 -16.95
CA PHE A 367 -0.56 -14.67 -17.42
C PHE A 367 0.28 -13.49 -16.89
N PRO A 368 1.63 -13.56 -16.91
CA PRO A 368 2.47 -12.48 -16.38
C PRO A 368 2.22 -11.13 -17.07
N GLN A 369 1.73 -11.14 -18.32
CA GLN A 369 1.42 -9.95 -19.10
C GLN A 369 0.29 -9.11 -18.47
N ILE A 370 -0.66 -9.74 -17.77
CA ILE A 370 -1.72 -9.04 -17.04
C ILE A 370 -1.11 -8.11 -16.00
N LEU A 371 0.00 -8.49 -15.38
CA LEU A 371 0.74 -7.68 -14.41
C LEU A 371 1.78 -6.73 -15.05
N GLY A 372 1.70 -6.53 -16.36
CA GLY A 372 2.69 -5.73 -17.10
C GLY A 372 4.09 -6.36 -17.19
N LYS A 373 4.24 -7.65 -16.78
CA LYS A 373 5.52 -8.37 -16.85
C LYS A 373 5.73 -8.96 -18.27
N PRO A 374 6.98 -9.07 -18.78
CA PRO A 374 7.24 -9.75 -20.02
C PRO A 374 6.88 -11.25 -19.92
N ARG A 375 6.44 -11.83 -21.04
CA ARG A 375 6.21 -13.28 -21.13
C ARG A 375 7.56 -13.99 -20.94
N ARG A 376 7.64 -14.97 -20.06
CA ARG A 376 8.79 -15.87 -20.02
C ARG A 376 8.75 -16.71 -21.30
N ILE A 377 9.59 -16.40 -22.27
CA ILE A 377 9.85 -17.31 -23.36
C ILE A 377 10.58 -18.49 -22.73
N SER A 378 9.92 -19.65 -22.62
CA SER A 378 10.65 -20.87 -22.29
C SER A 378 11.69 -21.03 -23.43
N ALA A 379 12.97 -20.98 -23.10
CA ALA A 379 13.99 -21.47 -24.00
C ALA A 379 13.60 -22.94 -24.24
N ALA A 380 13.04 -23.19 -25.41
CA ALA A 380 12.86 -24.54 -25.90
C ALA A 380 14.28 -25.06 -26.06
N SER A 381 14.64 -26.00 -25.20
CA SER A 381 15.82 -26.85 -25.32
C SER A 381 15.70 -27.72 -26.54
#